data_589e6873465b123c8ac5f46516559866
#
_entry.id   589e6873465b123c8ac5f46516559866
#
_cell.length_a   1.000
_cell.length_b   1.000
_cell.length_c   1.000
_cell.angle_alpha   90.00
_cell.angle_beta   90.00
_cell.angle_gamma   90.00
#
_symmetry.space_group_name_H-M   'P 1'
#
loop_
_entity.id
_entity.type
_entity.pdbx_description
1 polymer ?
#
loop_
_entity_poly.entity_id
_entity_poly.type
_entity_poly.pdbx_seq_one_letter_code
_entity_poly.pdbx_strand_id
1 'polypeptide(L)'
;MMDKKMKKTVILNLPYVLIGLFSTNIGEAWRLAGKCCNGAEKVQKLMVTLPAALSNPLPSLHILDLMIGAFVGLILRLAVYIKGKNAKKYRHGTEYGSARWGTAQDIEPFMSEDFRNNVILTGSERLMLNGRPSEPKYARNKNVLVVGGSGSGKTRFFLLPNLLQMHSSYVITDPKGDIINITGKMLLNHGYDVRVLNTINFKKSQHYNPFAYLHSEKDILKLVNAIIANTKGDGKSNDPFWEKAETLLYTALIGYIHYEAPVEEQNFSTLLEFINAMEVREDDEEFKNAVDLMFDELAEKDPEHFAVRQYKKYLLAAGKTAKSILVSCGARLAPFDIKELRDITSYDELALDTLGDKKTALFLIMSDTDPTFNFLISLVYTQMFNLLCEKADDVYGGRLPVHVRCLIDECANIGQIPNLEKLVATIRSREISACLILQAKSQLKAIYKDNADTIVGNMDSQLFLGGTEPTTLKDLNQMLGKETIDMYNTGESRGNNPSYSMNYQKTGHELLSVDELAVMDGEKCILQLRGVRPFLSDKYDLTKHPNYKETSDYDKKNLFDVEKYVNRRLKLKPDDEYDVIDMR
;
A
#
# COMPACT_ATOMS: atom_id res chain seq x y z
N MET A 1 -49.68 3.86 11.29
CA MET A 1 -48.81 2.90 10.56
C MET A 1 -47.96 2.16 11.57
N MET A 2 -48.16 0.87 11.76
CA MET A 2 -47.33 0.06 12.71
C MET A 2 -45.89 -0.01 12.24
N ASP A 3 -44.95 0.30 13.13
CA ASP A 3 -43.49 0.19 12.91
C ASP A 3 -43.12 -1.22 12.44
N LYS A 4 -42.16 -1.32 11.51
CA LYS A 4 -41.66 -2.59 10.91
C LYS A 4 -41.23 -3.60 11.98
N LYS A 5 -40.72 -3.10 13.12
CA LYS A 5 -40.29 -3.87 14.29
C LYS A 5 -41.49 -4.48 15.05
N MET A 6 -42.57 -3.69 15.16
CA MET A 6 -43.81 -4.10 15.84
C MET A 6 -44.55 -5.16 15.02
N LYS A 7 -44.63 -5.02 13.68
CA LYS A 7 -45.20 -6.05 12.80
C LYS A 7 -44.50 -7.40 12.94
N LYS A 8 -43.18 -7.40 12.96
CA LYS A 8 -42.39 -8.62 13.13
C LYS A 8 -42.65 -9.32 14.47
N THR A 9 -42.77 -8.51 15.52
CA THR A 9 -43.05 -9.05 16.88
C THR A 9 -44.45 -9.67 16.96
N VAL A 10 -45.46 -9.06 16.37
CA VAL A 10 -46.84 -9.56 16.33
C VAL A 10 -46.90 -10.87 15.55
N ILE A 11 -46.34 -10.95 14.35
CA ILE A 11 -46.32 -12.14 13.50
C ILE A 11 -45.61 -13.31 14.21
N LEU A 12 -44.48 -13.06 14.91
CA LEU A 12 -43.72 -14.06 15.61
C LEU A 12 -44.46 -14.67 16.84
N ASN A 13 -45.34 -13.91 17.48
CA ASN A 13 -46.03 -14.35 18.67
C ASN A 13 -47.45 -14.87 18.39
N LEU A 14 -48.01 -14.60 17.22
CA LEU A 14 -49.38 -15.00 16.81
C LEU A 14 -49.65 -16.49 16.99
N PRO A 15 -48.77 -17.45 16.60
CA PRO A 15 -49.02 -18.89 16.81
C PRO A 15 -49.19 -19.28 18.28
N TYR A 16 -48.40 -18.66 19.17
CA TYR A 16 -48.48 -18.95 20.61
C TYR A 16 -49.74 -18.40 21.26
N VAL A 17 -50.23 -17.26 20.78
CA VAL A 17 -51.52 -16.70 21.18
C VAL A 17 -52.67 -17.58 20.72
N LEU A 18 -52.66 -18.07 19.49
CA LEU A 18 -53.70 -18.97 18.96
C LEU A 18 -53.72 -20.30 19.71
N ILE A 19 -52.55 -20.92 19.98
CA ILE A 19 -52.46 -22.14 20.77
C ILE A 19 -52.92 -21.89 22.21
N GLY A 20 -52.56 -20.74 22.80
CA GLY A 20 -53.01 -20.36 24.13
C GLY A 20 -54.54 -20.23 24.20
N LEU A 21 -55.15 -19.55 23.24
CA LEU A 21 -56.60 -19.43 23.13
C LEU A 21 -57.29 -20.80 22.99
N PHE A 22 -56.77 -21.69 22.16
CA PHE A 22 -57.32 -23.04 22.04
C PHE A 22 -57.15 -23.84 23.35
N SER A 23 -56.02 -23.63 24.07
CA SER A 23 -55.72 -24.31 25.35
C SER A 23 -56.61 -23.85 26.51
N THR A 24 -57.42 -22.77 26.35
CA THR A 24 -58.43 -22.38 27.37
C THR A 24 -59.47 -23.46 27.53
N ASN A 25 -59.76 -24.24 26.49
CA ASN A 25 -60.72 -25.37 26.54
C ASN A 25 -60.18 -26.52 27.43
N ILE A 26 -58.86 -26.63 27.65
CA ILE A 26 -58.30 -27.55 28.64
C ILE A 26 -58.63 -27.09 30.06
N GLY A 27 -58.64 -25.79 30.31
CA GLY A 27 -59.07 -25.18 31.55
C GLY A 27 -60.57 -25.41 31.80
N GLU A 28 -61.40 -25.29 30.77
CA GLU A 28 -62.79 -25.62 30.81
C GLU A 28 -63.01 -27.09 31.19
N ALA A 29 -62.33 -28.04 30.56
CA ALA A 29 -62.40 -29.46 30.87
C ALA A 29 -62.01 -29.74 32.35
N TRP A 30 -60.98 -29.06 32.85
CA TRP A 30 -60.55 -29.16 34.25
C TRP A 30 -61.58 -28.59 35.21
N ARG A 31 -62.26 -27.57 34.92
CA ARG A 31 -63.33 -26.95 35.70
C ARG A 31 -64.60 -27.83 35.71
N LEU A 32 -64.99 -28.38 34.54
CA LEU A 32 -66.12 -29.29 34.39
C LEU A 32 -65.91 -30.60 35.10
N ALA A 33 -64.70 -31.09 35.28
CA ALA A 33 -64.36 -32.29 36.07
C ALA A 33 -64.70 -32.13 37.56
N GLY A 34 -65.01 -30.90 38.04
CA GLY A 34 -65.53 -30.63 39.38
C GLY A 34 -64.54 -30.88 40.51
N LYS A 35 -65.01 -30.81 41.77
CA LYS A 35 -64.22 -31.09 42.97
C LYS A 35 -64.22 -32.64 43.23
N CYS A 36 -63.05 -33.23 43.31
CA CYS A 36 -62.84 -34.65 43.63
C CYS A 36 -61.96 -34.78 44.87
N CYS A 37 -62.20 -35.82 45.68
CA CYS A 37 -61.49 -36.10 46.91
C CYS A 37 -60.05 -36.59 46.69
N ASN A 38 -59.76 -37.20 45.51
CA ASN A 38 -58.45 -37.69 45.12
C ASN A 38 -58.00 -37.17 43.77
N GLY A 39 -56.71 -36.92 43.64
CA GLY A 39 -56.11 -36.44 42.38
C GLY A 39 -56.27 -37.42 41.20
N ALA A 40 -56.21 -38.71 41.44
CA ALA A 40 -56.44 -39.80 40.46
C ALA A 40 -57.85 -39.77 39.87
N GLU A 41 -58.84 -39.55 40.69
CA GLU A 41 -60.25 -39.45 40.26
C GLU A 41 -60.51 -38.24 39.42
N LYS A 42 -59.84 -37.15 39.77
CA LYS A 42 -59.92 -35.87 38.97
C LYS A 42 -59.31 -36.04 37.60
N VAL A 43 -58.16 -36.71 37.48
CA VAL A 43 -57.54 -37.02 36.20
C VAL A 43 -58.44 -37.91 35.33
N GLN A 44 -59.08 -38.92 35.92
CA GLN A 44 -60.00 -39.81 35.20
C GLN A 44 -61.24 -39.07 34.69
N LYS A 45 -61.85 -38.16 35.50
CA LYS A 45 -62.95 -37.30 35.07
C LYS A 45 -62.50 -36.27 34.00
N LEU A 46 -61.29 -35.72 34.10
CA LEU A 46 -60.73 -34.87 33.12
C LEU A 46 -60.61 -35.56 31.74
N MET A 47 -60.19 -36.85 31.74
CA MET A 47 -60.10 -37.61 30.49
C MET A 47 -61.47 -37.80 29.80
N VAL A 48 -62.53 -37.82 30.55
CA VAL A 48 -63.91 -37.92 30.02
C VAL A 48 -64.45 -36.56 29.54
N THR A 49 -64.12 -35.50 30.24
CA THR A 49 -64.58 -34.13 29.88
C THR A 49 -63.79 -33.45 28.78
N LEU A 50 -62.52 -33.82 28.59
CA LEU A 50 -61.58 -33.23 27.63
C LEU A 50 -62.10 -33.31 26.17
N PRO A 51 -62.59 -34.43 25.63
CA PRO A 51 -63.11 -34.54 24.28
C PRO A 51 -64.29 -33.56 24.04
N ALA A 52 -65.15 -33.42 25.01
CA ALA A 52 -66.30 -32.53 24.95
C ALA A 52 -65.93 -31.07 24.93
N ALA A 53 -64.96 -30.67 25.77
CA ALA A 53 -64.42 -29.31 25.80
C ALA A 53 -63.63 -28.96 24.53
N LEU A 54 -62.83 -29.90 23.98
CA LEU A 54 -62.05 -29.69 22.76
C LEU A 54 -62.90 -29.77 21.48
N SER A 55 -64.10 -30.31 21.51
CA SER A 55 -65.05 -30.28 20.37
C SER A 55 -65.59 -28.89 20.10
N ASN A 56 -65.50 -27.97 21.06
CA ASN A 56 -65.86 -26.57 20.87
C ASN A 56 -64.70 -25.79 20.24
N PRO A 57 -64.86 -25.22 19.04
CA PRO A 57 -63.81 -24.47 18.40
C PRO A 57 -63.59 -23.05 19.01
N LEU A 58 -64.52 -22.59 19.85
CA LEU A 58 -64.45 -21.27 20.49
C LEU A 58 -63.66 -21.36 21.82
N PRO A 59 -62.80 -20.39 22.12
CA PRO A 59 -62.05 -20.39 23.37
C PRO A 59 -62.98 -20.10 24.57
N SER A 60 -62.78 -20.78 25.69
CA SER A 60 -63.46 -20.46 26.95
C SER A 60 -63.01 -19.06 27.44
N LEU A 61 -64.03 -18.22 27.75
CA LEU A 61 -63.80 -16.85 28.27
C LEU A 61 -63.78 -16.75 29.78
N HIS A 62 -63.89 -17.89 30.49
CA HIS A 62 -63.80 -17.90 31.94
C HIS A 62 -62.40 -17.55 32.42
N ILE A 63 -62.28 -16.73 33.48
CA ILE A 63 -60.99 -16.12 33.89
C ILE A 63 -59.91 -17.15 34.23
N LEU A 64 -60.30 -18.26 34.88
CA LEU A 64 -59.37 -19.36 35.22
C LEU A 64 -58.87 -20.14 34.00
N ASP A 65 -59.77 -20.30 33.01
CA ASP A 65 -59.45 -21.03 31.78
C ASP A 65 -58.53 -20.16 30.89
N LEU A 66 -58.76 -18.83 30.87
CA LEU A 66 -57.88 -17.87 30.22
C LEU A 66 -56.45 -17.86 30.85
N MET A 67 -56.36 -18.00 32.17
CA MET A 67 -55.07 -18.11 32.86
C MET A 67 -54.29 -19.37 32.42
N ILE A 68 -54.99 -20.51 32.28
CA ILE A 68 -54.39 -21.77 31.80
C ILE A 68 -53.93 -21.60 30.35
N GLY A 69 -54.73 -21.03 29.49
CA GLY A 69 -54.36 -20.75 28.09
C GLY A 69 -53.14 -19.82 27.97
N ALA A 70 -53.12 -18.76 28.75
CA ALA A 70 -52.00 -17.84 28.80
C ALA A 70 -50.71 -18.54 29.28
N PHE A 71 -50.81 -19.39 30.31
CA PHE A 71 -49.68 -20.14 30.84
C PHE A 71 -49.12 -21.13 29.83
N VAL A 72 -49.98 -21.87 29.10
CA VAL A 72 -49.57 -22.80 28.05
C VAL A 72 -48.88 -22.04 26.89
N GLY A 73 -49.46 -20.95 26.43
CA GLY A 73 -48.86 -20.11 25.38
C GLY A 73 -47.49 -19.55 25.77
N LEU A 74 -47.34 -19.11 27.02
CA LEU A 74 -46.10 -18.57 27.56
C LEU A 74 -45.02 -19.65 27.73
N ILE A 75 -45.38 -20.84 28.22
CA ILE A 75 -44.47 -22.00 28.34
C ILE A 75 -43.96 -22.40 26.95
N LEU A 76 -44.85 -22.54 25.98
CA LEU A 76 -44.47 -22.91 24.62
C LEU A 76 -43.54 -21.85 24.01
N ARG A 77 -43.86 -20.60 24.20
CA ARG A 77 -43.00 -19.47 23.75
C ARG A 77 -41.63 -19.53 24.42
N LEU A 78 -41.56 -19.80 25.73
CA LEU A 78 -40.34 -19.93 26.49
C LEU A 78 -39.52 -21.15 26.02
N ALA A 79 -40.17 -22.29 25.82
CA ALA A 79 -39.54 -23.54 25.36
C ALA A 79 -38.90 -23.33 23.95
N VAL A 80 -39.64 -22.70 23.03
CA VAL A 80 -39.10 -22.37 21.70
C VAL A 80 -37.98 -21.33 21.77
N TYR A 81 -38.09 -20.37 22.68
CA TYR A 81 -37.03 -19.38 22.91
C TYR A 81 -35.75 -20.06 23.44
N ILE A 82 -35.84 -20.92 24.43
CA ILE A 82 -34.69 -21.66 25.00
C ILE A 82 -34.09 -22.58 23.93
N LYS A 83 -34.94 -23.32 23.17
CA LYS A 83 -34.47 -24.18 22.07
C LYS A 83 -33.77 -23.36 20.98
N GLY A 84 -34.29 -22.21 20.64
CA GLY A 84 -33.67 -21.30 19.67
C GLY A 84 -32.35 -20.68 20.15
N LYS A 85 -32.27 -20.36 21.48
CA LYS A 85 -31.04 -19.82 22.09
C LYS A 85 -29.93 -20.90 22.17
N ASN A 86 -30.31 -22.16 22.38
CA ASN A 86 -29.40 -23.30 22.48
C ASN A 86 -29.20 -24.02 21.13
N ALA A 87 -29.84 -23.55 20.06
CA ALA A 87 -29.67 -24.12 18.73
C ALA A 87 -28.22 -23.92 18.27
N LYS A 88 -27.56 -25.03 17.93
CA LYS A 88 -26.24 -24.97 17.29
C LYS A 88 -26.36 -24.20 15.98
N LYS A 89 -25.50 -23.17 15.81
CA LYS A 89 -25.42 -22.41 14.55
C LYS A 89 -24.69 -23.26 13.51
N TYR A 90 -25.43 -23.90 12.65
CA TYR A 90 -24.87 -24.59 11.48
C TYR A 90 -24.68 -23.60 10.35
N ARG A 91 -23.45 -23.54 9.79
CA ARG A 91 -23.11 -22.74 8.59
C ARG A 91 -23.12 -23.70 7.40
N HIS A 92 -24.28 -23.95 6.82
CA HIS A 92 -24.39 -24.83 5.67
C HIS A 92 -23.61 -24.30 4.46
N GLY A 93 -22.72 -25.14 3.91
CA GLY A 93 -21.89 -24.80 2.75
C GLY A 93 -20.69 -23.91 3.05
N THR A 94 -20.47 -23.55 4.32
CA THR A 94 -19.34 -22.69 4.75
C THR A 94 -18.75 -23.15 6.07
N GLU A 95 -18.90 -24.44 6.39
CA GLU A 95 -18.50 -25.05 7.68
C GLU A 95 -16.98 -24.92 7.90
N TYR A 96 -16.19 -25.11 6.86
CA TYR A 96 -14.72 -25.10 6.88
C TYR A 96 -14.11 -23.83 6.27
N GLY A 97 -14.90 -23.07 5.51
CA GLY A 97 -14.46 -21.84 4.87
C GLY A 97 -15.49 -21.31 3.88
N SER A 98 -15.45 -20.01 3.64
CA SER A 98 -16.34 -19.31 2.70
C SER A 98 -15.58 -18.64 1.57
N ALA A 99 -14.33 -19.05 1.30
CA ALA A 99 -13.57 -18.53 0.20
C ALA A 99 -14.27 -18.82 -1.14
N ARG A 100 -14.19 -17.89 -2.05
CA ARG A 100 -14.64 -18.01 -3.44
C ARG A 100 -13.95 -16.97 -4.29
N TRP A 101 -13.87 -17.21 -5.55
CA TRP A 101 -13.44 -16.19 -6.49
C TRP A 101 -14.44 -15.03 -6.60
N GLY A 102 -13.93 -13.84 -6.82
CA GLY A 102 -14.71 -12.66 -7.13
C GLY A 102 -15.35 -12.74 -8.50
N THR A 103 -16.44 -11.99 -8.65
CA THR A 103 -17.20 -11.88 -9.90
C THR A 103 -17.21 -10.42 -10.37
N ALA A 104 -17.65 -10.17 -11.60
CA ALA A 104 -17.79 -8.82 -12.13
C ALA A 104 -18.65 -7.92 -11.22
N GLN A 105 -19.67 -8.46 -10.57
CA GLN A 105 -20.52 -7.72 -9.63
C GLN A 105 -19.80 -7.29 -8.34
N ASP A 106 -18.78 -8.05 -7.92
CA ASP A 106 -18.00 -7.72 -6.73
C ASP A 106 -17.07 -6.51 -6.97
N ILE A 107 -16.57 -6.31 -8.21
CA ILE A 107 -15.63 -5.24 -8.55
C ILE A 107 -16.31 -3.99 -9.15
N GLU A 108 -17.46 -4.14 -9.80
CA GLU A 108 -18.18 -3.06 -10.49
C GLU A 108 -18.33 -1.77 -9.66
N PRO A 109 -18.66 -1.82 -8.34
CA PRO A 109 -18.79 -0.60 -7.54
C PRO A 109 -17.48 0.18 -7.32
N PHE A 110 -16.34 -0.45 -7.60
CA PHE A 110 -15.00 0.14 -7.44
C PHE A 110 -14.43 0.69 -8.74
N MET A 111 -15.13 0.49 -9.87
CA MET A 111 -14.69 0.95 -11.19
C MET A 111 -15.39 2.25 -11.58
N SER A 112 -14.69 3.07 -12.36
CA SER A 112 -15.31 4.19 -13.08
C SER A 112 -15.83 3.71 -14.43
N GLU A 113 -16.97 4.25 -14.86
CA GLU A 113 -17.54 4.01 -16.21
C GLU A 113 -16.58 4.46 -17.31
N ASP A 114 -15.92 5.62 -17.12
CA ASP A 114 -14.87 6.07 -18.05
C ASP A 114 -13.60 5.24 -17.83
N PHE A 115 -13.21 4.51 -18.87
CA PHE A 115 -11.99 3.68 -18.87
C PHE A 115 -10.75 4.47 -18.44
N ARG A 116 -10.61 5.74 -18.88
CA ARG A 116 -9.43 6.58 -18.60
C ARG A 116 -9.30 6.95 -17.13
N ASN A 117 -10.39 6.95 -16.39
CA ASN A 117 -10.42 7.33 -14.97
C ASN A 117 -10.20 6.13 -14.04
N ASN A 118 -9.54 5.09 -14.53
CA ASN A 118 -9.26 3.89 -13.77
C ASN A 118 -7.78 3.55 -13.72
N VAL A 119 -7.36 2.98 -12.61
CA VAL A 119 -6.13 2.20 -12.48
C VAL A 119 -6.41 0.81 -13.01
N ILE A 120 -5.62 0.36 -13.98
CA ILE A 120 -5.74 -0.98 -14.57
C ILE A 120 -5.05 -1.96 -13.63
N LEU A 121 -5.77 -2.99 -13.16
CA LEU A 121 -5.24 -4.02 -12.28
C LEU A 121 -5.06 -5.35 -13.02
N THR A 122 -6.06 -5.75 -13.81
CA THR A 122 -6.05 -6.98 -14.61
C THR A 122 -6.74 -6.75 -15.95
N GLY A 123 -7.00 -7.79 -16.71
CA GLY A 123 -7.76 -7.69 -17.97
C GLY A 123 -9.20 -7.20 -17.79
N SER A 124 -9.81 -7.49 -16.64
CA SER A 124 -11.21 -7.16 -16.34
C SER A 124 -11.37 -6.21 -15.16
N GLU A 125 -10.54 -6.32 -14.13
CA GLU A 125 -10.67 -5.54 -12.91
C GLU A 125 -9.89 -4.22 -13.00
N ARG A 126 -10.55 -3.14 -12.58
CA ARG A 126 -10.02 -1.78 -12.54
C ARG A 126 -10.42 -1.10 -11.24
N LEU A 127 -9.70 -0.08 -10.87
CA LEU A 127 -10.00 0.72 -9.68
C LEU A 127 -10.13 2.19 -10.07
N MET A 128 -11.30 2.80 -9.79
CA MET A 128 -11.52 4.23 -10.08
C MET A 128 -10.41 5.10 -9.48
N LEU A 129 -9.95 6.10 -10.21
CA LEU A 129 -8.94 7.06 -9.74
C LEU A 129 -9.50 7.96 -8.64
N ASN A 130 -10.80 8.29 -8.69
CA ASN A 130 -11.44 9.12 -7.68
C ASN A 130 -11.27 8.52 -6.27
N GLY A 131 -10.58 9.26 -5.38
CA GLY A 131 -10.37 8.86 -3.98
C GLY A 131 -11.60 9.04 -3.08
N ARG A 132 -12.64 9.74 -3.55
CA ARG A 132 -13.88 10.05 -2.81
C ARG A 132 -15.12 9.73 -3.64
N PRO A 133 -15.47 8.45 -3.80
CA PRO A 133 -16.71 8.06 -4.45
C PRO A 133 -17.91 8.55 -3.63
N SER A 134 -19.08 8.60 -4.28
CA SER A 134 -20.35 9.00 -3.65
C SER A 134 -20.68 8.16 -2.41
N GLU A 135 -20.33 6.87 -2.43
CA GLU A 135 -20.43 5.98 -1.28
C GLU A 135 -19.03 5.71 -0.68
N PRO A 136 -18.71 6.24 0.52
CA PRO A 136 -17.39 6.11 1.14
C PRO A 136 -16.92 4.66 1.37
N LYS A 137 -17.84 3.70 1.45
CA LYS A 137 -17.49 2.27 1.60
C LYS A 137 -16.70 1.70 0.42
N TYR A 138 -16.81 2.31 -0.76
CA TYR A 138 -16.07 1.92 -1.96
C TYR A 138 -14.74 2.67 -2.14
N ALA A 139 -14.44 3.63 -1.24
CA ALA A 139 -13.18 4.34 -1.29
C ALA A 139 -12.00 3.40 -0.99
N ARG A 140 -11.04 3.34 -1.90
CA ARG A 140 -9.76 2.61 -1.74
C ARG A 140 -8.60 3.56 -1.98
N ASN A 141 -7.45 3.29 -1.32
CA ASN A 141 -6.23 3.96 -1.73
C ASN A 141 -5.78 3.43 -3.11
N LYS A 142 -4.88 4.16 -3.76
CA LYS A 142 -4.36 3.78 -5.08
C LYS A 142 -2.97 3.13 -4.99
N ASN A 143 -2.55 2.79 -3.76
CA ASN A 143 -1.34 2.06 -3.55
C ASN A 143 -1.54 0.61 -4.01
N VAL A 144 -0.59 0.13 -4.81
CA VAL A 144 -0.64 -1.21 -5.39
C VAL A 144 0.68 -1.93 -5.10
N LEU A 145 0.60 -3.12 -4.58
CA LEU A 145 1.73 -4.04 -4.52
C LEU A 145 1.63 -5.02 -5.69
N VAL A 146 2.63 -5.01 -6.55
CA VAL A 146 2.73 -5.96 -7.67
C VAL A 146 3.87 -6.91 -7.39
N VAL A 147 3.59 -8.21 -7.36
CA VAL A 147 4.59 -9.25 -7.14
C VAL A 147 4.60 -10.20 -8.33
N GLY A 148 5.78 -10.41 -8.87
CA GLY A 148 5.94 -11.35 -9.98
C GLY A 148 7.40 -11.67 -10.25
N GLY A 149 7.72 -12.93 -10.43
CA GLY A 149 9.07 -13.40 -10.73
C GLY A 149 9.68 -12.74 -11.97
N SER A 150 10.94 -13.01 -12.22
CA SER A 150 11.58 -12.56 -13.47
C SER A 150 10.83 -13.12 -14.69
N GLY A 151 10.59 -12.28 -15.70
CA GLY A 151 9.83 -12.68 -16.89
C GLY A 151 8.31 -12.78 -16.71
N SER A 152 7.75 -12.51 -15.52
CA SER A 152 6.29 -12.54 -15.30
C SER A 152 5.52 -11.41 -16.03
N GLY A 153 6.24 -10.45 -16.62
CA GLY A 153 5.67 -9.36 -17.41
C GLY A 153 5.16 -8.17 -16.57
N LYS A 154 5.73 -7.91 -15.39
CA LYS A 154 5.37 -6.78 -14.50
C LYS A 154 5.26 -5.46 -15.25
N THR A 155 6.28 -5.12 -16.03
CA THR A 155 6.32 -3.88 -16.82
C THR A 155 5.25 -3.89 -17.91
N ARG A 156 5.11 -5.00 -18.67
CA ARG A 156 4.20 -5.12 -19.80
C ARG A 156 2.72 -5.17 -19.41
N PHE A 157 2.38 -5.94 -18.36
CA PHE A 157 0.98 -6.18 -17.99
C PHE A 157 0.43 -5.21 -16.94
N PHE A 158 1.30 -4.49 -16.21
CA PHE A 158 0.86 -3.56 -15.18
C PHE A 158 1.41 -2.13 -15.37
N LEU A 159 2.75 -1.95 -15.45
CA LEU A 159 3.33 -0.61 -15.45
C LEU A 159 2.94 0.17 -16.71
N LEU A 160 3.23 -0.37 -17.89
CA LEU A 160 2.92 0.30 -19.17
C LEU A 160 1.43 0.60 -19.35
N PRO A 161 0.47 -0.34 -19.10
CA PRO A 161 -0.95 -0.01 -19.20
C PRO A 161 -1.36 1.17 -18.33
N ASN A 162 -0.84 1.24 -17.10
CA ASN A 162 -1.14 2.33 -16.19
C ASN A 162 -0.48 3.66 -16.59
N LEU A 163 0.70 3.64 -17.19
CA LEU A 163 1.35 4.84 -17.72
C LEU A 163 0.60 5.36 -18.94
N LEU A 164 0.11 4.47 -19.81
CA LEU A 164 -0.67 4.83 -20.99
C LEU A 164 -2.04 5.44 -20.66
N GLN A 165 -2.54 5.30 -19.43
CA GLN A 165 -3.78 5.97 -18.97
C GLN A 165 -3.64 7.49 -18.95
N MET A 166 -2.46 8.04 -18.72
CA MET A 166 -2.16 9.48 -18.76
C MET A 166 -3.11 10.36 -17.93
N HIS A 167 -3.64 9.83 -16.82
CA HIS A 167 -4.58 10.54 -15.95
C HIS A 167 -3.91 11.32 -14.79
N SER A 168 -2.63 11.07 -14.53
CA SER A 168 -1.87 11.57 -13.37
C SER A 168 -0.53 12.17 -13.80
N SER A 169 0.16 12.86 -12.92
CA SER A 169 1.61 12.95 -12.99
C SER A 169 2.23 11.61 -12.59
N TYR A 170 3.35 11.27 -13.17
CA TYR A 170 4.00 9.99 -12.93
C TYR A 170 5.44 10.18 -12.50
N VAL A 171 5.87 9.38 -11.51
CA VAL A 171 7.29 9.20 -11.17
C VAL A 171 7.59 7.73 -11.39
N ILE A 172 8.45 7.44 -12.36
CA ILE A 172 8.68 6.10 -12.88
C ILE A 172 10.11 5.69 -12.62
N THR A 173 10.33 4.61 -11.87
CA THR A 173 11.62 3.95 -11.86
C THR A 173 11.74 3.09 -13.10
N ASP A 174 12.79 3.31 -13.89
CA ASP A 174 13.02 2.65 -15.19
C ASP A 174 14.36 1.90 -15.19
N PRO A 175 14.37 0.58 -14.85
CA PRO A 175 15.60 -0.18 -14.68
C PRO A 175 16.29 -0.47 -16.01
N LYS A 176 16.52 0.32 -16.92
CA LYS A 176 17.28 0.18 -18.19
C LYS A 176 17.07 1.37 -19.12
N GLY A 177 16.05 2.20 -18.88
CA GLY A 177 15.63 3.25 -19.79
C GLY A 177 14.72 2.79 -20.94
N ASP A 178 14.15 1.57 -20.83
CA ASP A 178 13.26 1.05 -21.86
C ASP A 178 11.87 1.69 -21.80
N ILE A 179 11.37 2.01 -20.62
CA ILE A 179 10.03 2.57 -20.42
C ILE A 179 9.94 3.96 -21.06
N ILE A 180 10.94 4.81 -20.84
CA ILE A 180 10.97 6.15 -21.47
C ILE A 180 11.10 6.06 -22.98
N ASN A 181 11.92 5.13 -23.49
CA ASN A 181 12.07 4.92 -24.93
C ASN A 181 10.74 4.54 -25.59
N ILE A 182 9.89 3.75 -24.89
CA ILE A 182 8.58 3.30 -25.37
C ILE A 182 7.55 4.43 -25.29
N THR A 183 7.54 5.21 -24.24
CA THR A 183 6.40 6.08 -23.88
C THR A 183 6.69 7.59 -23.92
N GLY A 184 7.96 7.99 -23.88
CA GLY A 184 8.36 9.40 -23.73
C GLY A 184 7.80 10.33 -24.81
N LYS A 185 7.80 9.89 -26.08
CA LYS A 185 7.25 10.69 -27.19
C LYS A 185 5.74 10.87 -27.08
N MET A 186 5.02 9.80 -26.73
CA MET A 186 3.59 9.85 -26.48
C MET A 186 3.26 10.85 -25.36
N LEU A 187 3.97 10.78 -24.23
CA LEU A 187 3.75 11.70 -23.10
C LEU A 187 3.98 13.16 -23.49
N LEU A 188 5.05 13.47 -24.25
CA LEU A 188 5.29 14.81 -24.78
C LEU A 188 4.15 15.30 -25.68
N ASN A 189 3.66 14.44 -26.59
CA ASN A 189 2.57 14.76 -27.50
C ASN A 189 1.26 15.09 -26.74
N HIS A 190 1.07 14.50 -25.56
CA HIS A 190 -0.07 14.75 -24.68
C HIS A 190 0.18 15.86 -23.65
N GLY A 191 1.22 16.66 -23.83
CA GLY A 191 1.49 17.86 -23.02
C GLY A 191 2.10 17.60 -21.66
N TYR A 192 2.71 16.43 -21.45
CA TYR A 192 3.50 16.17 -20.25
C TYR A 192 4.83 16.91 -20.27
N ASP A 193 5.20 17.47 -19.12
CA ASP A 193 6.55 17.88 -18.85
C ASP A 193 7.39 16.64 -18.51
N VAL A 194 8.25 16.21 -19.43
CA VAL A 194 9.07 15.00 -19.26
C VAL A 194 10.40 15.35 -18.65
N ARG A 195 10.74 14.72 -17.53
CA ARG A 195 12.00 14.92 -16.80
C ARG A 195 12.72 13.59 -16.65
N VAL A 196 14.05 13.65 -16.65
CA VAL A 196 14.89 12.45 -16.68
C VAL A 196 16.08 12.60 -15.74
N LEU A 197 16.18 11.71 -14.75
CA LEU A 197 17.41 11.46 -14.01
C LEU A 197 17.96 10.09 -14.42
N ASN A 198 19.16 10.05 -14.99
CA ASN A 198 19.76 8.82 -15.49
C ASN A 198 21.08 8.54 -14.77
N THR A 199 21.09 7.52 -13.91
CA THR A 199 22.28 7.11 -13.16
C THR A 199 23.13 6.06 -13.88
N ILE A 200 22.67 5.56 -15.05
CA ILE A 200 23.44 4.65 -15.90
C ILE A 200 24.36 5.45 -16.85
N ASN A 201 23.81 6.52 -17.41
CA ASN A 201 24.53 7.36 -18.35
C ASN A 201 24.23 8.84 -18.05
N PHE A 202 25.13 9.47 -17.32
CA PHE A 202 24.98 10.87 -16.86
C PHE A 202 24.85 11.88 -18.02
N LYS A 203 25.38 11.58 -19.21
CA LYS A 203 25.21 12.44 -20.40
C LYS A 203 23.76 12.49 -20.91
N LYS A 204 22.93 11.54 -20.50
CA LYS A 204 21.50 11.45 -20.83
C LYS A 204 20.62 11.79 -19.63
N SER A 205 21.14 12.60 -18.71
CA SER A 205 20.48 13.01 -17.48
C SER A 205 20.28 14.52 -17.44
N GLN A 206 19.17 14.96 -16.86
CA GLN A 206 19.02 16.30 -16.31
C GLN A 206 19.68 16.34 -14.92
N HIS A 207 19.91 17.55 -14.43
CA HIS A 207 20.59 17.80 -13.17
C HIS A 207 19.60 17.68 -11.99
N TYR A 208 20.11 17.15 -10.90
CA TYR A 208 19.38 17.02 -9.64
C TYR A 208 20.28 17.44 -8.47
N ASN A 209 19.99 18.57 -7.89
CA ASN A 209 20.69 19.05 -6.71
C ASN A 209 19.81 18.95 -5.45
N PRO A 210 20.10 18.03 -4.52
CA PRO A 210 19.32 17.92 -3.28
C PRO A 210 19.31 19.17 -2.41
N PHE A 211 20.33 20.04 -2.51
CA PHE A 211 20.37 21.28 -1.74
C PHE A 211 19.32 22.29 -2.18
N ALA A 212 18.88 22.26 -3.44
CA ALA A 212 17.83 23.13 -3.96
C ALA A 212 16.47 22.96 -3.24
N TYR A 213 16.30 21.87 -2.49
CA TYR A 213 15.07 21.52 -1.77
C TYR A 213 15.20 21.66 -0.24
N LEU A 214 16.24 22.31 0.23
CA LEU A 214 16.41 22.61 1.65
C LEU A 214 15.78 23.97 1.94
N HIS A 215 14.68 24.00 2.67
CA HIS A 215 13.97 25.20 3.08
C HIS A 215 14.03 25.44 4.58
N SER A 216 14.48 24.45 5.35
CA SER A 216 14.49 24.49 6.81
C SER A 216 15.54 23.54 7.39
N GLU A 217 15.88 23.77 8.68
CA GLU A 217 16.72 22.84 9.47
C GLU A 217 16.19 21.41 9.45
N LYS A 218 14.87 21.22 9.37
CA LYS A 218 14.24 19.90 9.27
C LYS A 218 14.62 19.18 7.99
N ASP A 219 14.72 19.92 6.87
CA ASP A 219 15.04 19.33 5.57
C ASP A 219 16.50 18.92 5.51
N ILE A 220 17.38 19.70 6.15
CA ILE A 220 18.80 19.32 6.34
C ILE A 220 18.87 17.96 7.08
N LEU A 221 18.15 17.80 8.19
CA LEU A 221 18.13 16.53 8.92
C LEU A 221 17.55 15.38 8.10
N LYS A 222 16.51 15.63 7.30
CA LYS A 222 15.92 14.61 6.40
C LYS A 222 16.93 14.17 5.33
N LEU A 223 17.65 15.13 4.71
CA LEU A 223 18.68 14.84 3.72
C LEU A 223 19.80 14.00 4.33
N VAL A 224 20.34 14.41 5.46
CA VAL A 224 21.41 13.67 6.17
C VAL A 224 20.96 12.25 6.51
N ASN A 225 19.76 12.07 7.05
CA ASN A 225 19.23 10.76 7.37
C ASN A 225 19.09 9.87 6.11
N ALA A 226 18.68 10.44 5.00
CA ALA A 226 18.56 9.70 3.74
C ALA A 226 19.93 9.29 3.18
N ILE A 227 20.94 10.16 3.26
CA ILE A 227 22.33 9.84 2.89
C ILE A 227 22.83 8.68 3.75
N ILE A 228 22.74 8.79 5.08
CA ILE A 228 23.26 7.76 6.01
C ILE A 228 22.54 6.43 5.79
N ALA A 229 21.22 6.43 5.62
CA ALA A 229 20.44 5.20 5.44
C ALA A 229 20.84 4.43 4.17
N ASN A 230 21.25 5.12 3.10
CA ASN A 230 21.48 4.52 1.78
C ASN A 230 22.96 4.37 1.40
N THR A 231 23.88 4.87 2.23
CA THR A 231 25.32 4.74 2.01
C THR A 231 25.98 3.84 3.08
N LYS A 232 25.19 3.01 3.77
CA LYS A 232 25.72 1.98 4.69
C LYS A 232 26.41 0.92 3.87
N GLY A 233 27.71 0.70 4.11
CA GLY A 233 28.38 -0.47 3.58
C GLY A 233 27.82 -1.77 4.20
N ASP A 234 28.11 -2.92 3.57
CA ASP A 234 27.69 -4.26 4.02
C ASP A 234 28.26 -4.68 5.40
N GLY A 235 29.08 -3.83 6.01
CA GLY A 235 29.68 -4.03 7.32
C GLY A 235 28.64 -3.91 8.43
N LYS A 236 28.54 -4.96 9.25
CA LYS A 236 27.73 -4.98 10.48
C LYS A 236 28.37 -4.11 11.59
N SER A 237 28.52 -2.81 11.38
CA SER A 237 28.76 -1.92 12.49
C SER A 237 27.43 -1.69 13.22
N ASN A 238 27.24 -2.39 14.33
CA ASN A 238 26.03 -2.29 15.16
C ASN A 238 26.14 -1.19 16.22
N ASP A 239 27.17 -0.34 16.18
CA ASP A 239 27.30 0.74 17.16
C ASP A 239 26.62 2.03 16.64
N PRO A 240 25.49 2.42 17.24
CA PRO A 240 24.76 3.65 16.87
C PRO A 240 25.57 4.94 17.07
N PHE A 241 26.70 4.86 17.78
CA PHE A 241 27.57 6.00 18.04
C PHE A 241 28.09 6.61 16.74
N TRP A 242 28.62 5.78 15.83
CA TRP A 242 29.21 6.25 14.57
C TRP A 242 28.18 6.99 13.69
N GLU A 243 27.01 6.39 13.49
CA GLU A 243 25.96 7.02 12.70
C GLU A 243 25.50 8.36 13.30
N LYS A 244 25.42 8.45 14.62
CA LYS A 244 25.04 9.70 15.30
C LYS A 244 26.14 10.77 15.17
N ALA A 245 27.41 10.38 15.24
CA ALA A 245 28.53 11.29 15.10
C ALA A 245 28.65 11.81 13.66
N GLU A 246 28.52 10.93 12.67
CA GLU A 246 28.44 11.31 11.24
C GLU A 246 27.24 12.24 10.97
N THR A 247 26.08 11.96 11.57
CA THR A 247 24.90 12.82 11.47
C THR A 247 25.19 14.24 11.95
N LEU A 248 25.90 14.39 13.07
CA LEU A 248 26.26 15.71 13.60
C LEU A 248 27.16 16.47 12.63
N LEU A 249 28.20 15.82 12.11
CA LEU A 249 29.12 16.44 11.17
C LEU A 249 28.42 16.84 9.88
N TYR A 250 27.72 15.93 9.21
CA TYR A 250 26.99 16.26 7.99
C TYR A 250 25.95 17.37 8.22
N THR A 251 25.23 17.34 9.35
CA THR A 251 24.25 18.36 9.68
C THR A 251 24.91 19.74 9.85
N ALA A 252 26.08 19.78 10.46
CA ALA A 252 26.86 21.02 10.62
C ALA A 252 27.33 21.54 9.25
N LEU A 253 27.97 20.70 8.43
CA LEU A 253 28.54 21.11 7.15
C LEU A 253 27.45 21.51 6.15
N ILE A 254 26.41 20.70 5.99
CA ILE A 254 25.28 21.01 5.09
C ILE A 254 24.53 22.25 5.61
N GLY A 255 24.39 22.40 6.92
CA GLY A 255 23.80 23.61 7.50
C GLY A 255 24.63 24.87 7.21
N TYR A 256 25.95 24.79 7.30
CA TYR A 256 26.83 25.89 6.93
C TYR A 256 26.68 26.26 5.44
N ILE A 257 26.78 25.25 4.56
CA ILE A 257 26.64 25.44 3.12
C ILE A 257 25.28 26.05 2.76
N HIS A 258 24.21 25.60 3.38
CA HIS A 258 22.86 26.08 3.08
C HIS A 258 22.64 27.54 3.48
N TYR A 259 23.18 27.98 4.64
CA TYR A 259 22.90 29.32 5.17
C TYR A 259 23.96 30.36 4.77
N GLU A 260 25.22 29.96 4.62
CA GLU A 260 26.35 30.89 4.46
C GLU A 260 26.98 30.87 3.07
N ALA A 261 26.85 29.77 2.30
CA ALA A 261 27.42 29.69 0.96
C ALA A 261 26.49 30.27 -0.11
N PRO A 262 27.07 30.90 -1.18
CA PRO A 262 26.29 31.32 -2.33
C PRO A 262 25.58 30.11 -2.98
N VAL A 263 24.45 30.40 -3.68
CA VAL A 263 23.56 29.34 -4.22
C VAL A 263 24.30 28.40 -5.17
N GLU A 264 25.26 28.88 -5.93
CA GLU A 264 26.08 28.12 -6.88
C GLU A 264 26.98 27.09 -6.18
N GLU A 265 27.31 27.33 -4.91
CA GLU A 265 28.13 26.43 -4.07
C GLU A 265 27.30 25.52 -3.18
N GLN A 266 25.98 25.67 -3.16
CA GLN A 266 25.10 24.80 -2.38
C GLN A 266 24.90 23.45 -3.08
N ASN A 267 25.90 22.56 -3.00
CA ASN A 267 25.90 21.26 -3.65
C ASN A 267 26.85 20.25 -2.97
N PHE A 268 26.86 19.01 -3.46
CA PHE A 268 27.73 17.96 -2.92
C PHE A 268 29.23 18.18 -3.19
N SER A 269 29.59 18.92 -4.25
CA SER A 269 31.00 19.21 -4.51
C SER A 269 31.59 20.04 -3.37
N THR A 270 30.88 21.07 -2.94
CA THR A 270 31.30 21.91 -1.81
C THR A 270 31.34 21.10 -0.50
N LEU A 271 30.34 20.22 -0.26
CA LEU A 271 30.37 19.34 0.92
C LEU A 271 31.61 18.44 0.92
N LEU A 272 31.98 17.89 -0.23
CA LEU A 272 33.18 17.06 -0.36
C LEU A 272 34.47 17.87 -0.12
N GLU A 273 34.52 19.11 -0.64
CA GLU A 273 35.64 20.01 -0.40
C GLU A 273 35.80 20.37 1.07
N PHE A 274 34.68 20.60 1.80
CA PHE A 274 34.74 20.81 3.25
C PHE A 274 35.32 19.60 3.97
N ILE A 275 34.86 18.38 3.66
CA ILE A 275 35.37 17.16 4.27
C ILE A 275 36.87 16.96 3.95
N ASN A 276 37.29 17.23 2.71
CA ASN A 276 38.69 17.12 2.30
C ASN A 276 39.58 18.18 2.94
N ALA A 277 39.05 19.36 3.26
CA ALA A 277 39.76 20.44 3.94
C ALA A 277 39.88 20.22 5.45
N MET A 278 39.09 19.29 6.01
CA MET A 278 39.18 18.93 7.43
C MET A 278 40.38 18.01 7.69
N GLU A 279 41.37 18.52 8.38
CA GLU A 279 42.52 17.76 8.86
C GLU A 279 42.44 17.62 10.39
N VAL A 280 42.65 16.42 10.91
CA VAL A 280 42.74 16.14 12.36
C VAL A 280 44.13 15.69 12.69
N ARG A 281 44.85 16.43 13.55
CA ARG A 281 46.14 16.06 14.08
C ARG A 281 46.01 15.42 15.46
N GLU A 282 46.57 14.22 15.62
CA GLU A 282 46.45 13.45 16.86
C GLU A 282 47.46 13.96 17.93
N ASP A 283 48.49 14.65 17.51
CA ASP A 283 49.58 15.17 18.31
C ASP A 283 49.42 16.63 18.72
N ASP A 284 48.42 17.31 18.20
CA ASP A 284 48.15 18.75 18.46
C ASP A 284 46.66 18.97 18.61
N GLU A 285 46.17 18.99 19.83
CA GLU A 285 44.74 19.23 20.15
C GLU A 285 44.31 20.68 19.94
N GLU A 286 45.24 21.63 19.84
CA GLU A 286 44.94 23.03 19.57
C GLU A 286 44.93 23.37 18.06
N PHE A 287 45.30 22.41 17.21
CA PHE A 287 45.32 22.58 15.76
C PHE A 287 43.90 22.83 15.22
N LYS A 288 43.76 23.94 14.48
CA LYS A 288 42.53 24.28 13.78
C LYS A 288 42.74 24.22 12.29
N ASN A 289 41.93 23.39 11.61
CA ASN A 289 41.89 23.32 10.15
C ASN A 289 41.09 24.52 9.57
N ALA A 290 41.07 24.66 8.23
CA ALA A 290 40.37 25.76 7.57
C ALA A 290 38.86 25.80 7.90
N VAL A 291 38.23 24.63 8.02
CA VAL A 291 36.79 24.52 8.35
C VAL A 291 36.53 24.93 9.80
N ASP A 292 37.41 24.56 10.75
CA ASP A 292 37.31 25.01 12.15
C ASP A 292 37.34 26.55 12.23
N LEU A 293 38.21 27.18 11.48
CA LEU A 293 38.30 28.65 11.45
C LEU A 293 37.04 29.30 10.89
N MET A 294 36.43 28.73 9.82
CA MET A 294 35.16 29.20 9.28
C MET A 294 34.02 29.08 10.30
N PHE A 295 33.96 28.00 11.05
CA PHE A 295 32.95 27.82 12.10
C PHE A 295 33.19 28.72 13.32
N ASP A 296 34.46 29.03 13.65
CA ASP A 296 34.81 30.00 14.70
C ASP A 296 34.35 31.41 14.33
N GLU A 297 34.63 31.84 13.08
CA GLU A 297 34.15 33.13 12.58
C GLU A 297 32.62 33.24 12.61
N LEU A 298 31.93 32.20 12.19
CA LEU A 298 30.46 32.14 12.26
C LEU A 298 29.97 32.14 13.72
N ALA A 299 30.65 31.46 14.62
CA ALA A 299 30.31 31.40 16.03
C ALA A 299 30.53 32.74 16.75
N GLU A 300 31.47 33.56 16.29
CA GLU A 300 31.66 34.94 16.75
C GLU A 300 30.52 35.87 16.30
N LYS A 301 30.00 35.68 15.07
CA LYS A 301 28.87 36.44 14.52
C LYS A 301 27.53 36.01 15.12
N ASP A 302 27.26 34.70 15.18
CA ASP A 302 26.04 34.09 15.69
C ASP A 302 26.34 32.80 16.46
N PRO A 303 26.54 32.87 17.79
CA PRO A 303 26.81 31.69 18.61
C PRO A 303 25.67 30.67 18.64
N GLU A 304 24.42 31.08 18.33
CA GLU A 304 23.22 30.23 18.32
C GLU A 304 22.90 29.68 16.93
N HIS A 305 23.72 29.99 15.92
CA HIS A 305 23.53 29.49 14.58
C HIS A 305 23.41 27.97 14.53
N PHE A 306 22.45 27.45 13.79
CA PHE A 306 22.15 26.00 13.72
C PHE A 306 23.39 25.16 13.44
N ALA A 307 24.15 25.51 12.40
CA ALA A 307 25.35 24.79 11.99
C ALA A 307 26.43 24.81 13.10
N VAL A 308 26.64 25.96 13.74
CA VAL A 308 27.59 26.11 14.87
C VAL A 308 27.23 25.20 16.03
N ARG A 309 25.94 25.13 16.40
CA ARG A 309 25.48 24.24 17.47
C ARG A 309 25.73 22.76 17.16
N GLN A 310 25.58 22.33 15.91
CA GLN A 310 25.87 20.95 15.52
C GLN A 310 27.38 20.70 15.49
N TYR A 311 28.15 21.65 14.97
CA TYR A 311 29.62 21.55 14.91
C TYR A 311 30.26 21.45 16.30
N LYS A 312 29.83 22.29 17.24
CA LYS A 312 30.26 22.22 18.65
C LYS A 312 30.03 20.83 19.29
N LYS A 313 28.94 20.15 18.91
CA LYS A 313 28.68 18.76 19.39
C LYS A 313 29.64 17.76 18.76
N TYR A 314 29.97 17.94 17.46
CA TYR A 314 30.95 17.10 16.77
C TYR A 314 32.34 17.26 17.39
N LEU A 315 32.77 18.49 17.73
CA LEU A 315 34.04 18.79 18.36
C LEU A 315 34.24 18.13 19.76
N LEU A 316 33.17 17.61 20.38
CA LEU A 316 33.32 16.78 21.59
C LEU A 316 34.02 15.45 21.31
N ALA A 317 34.09 15.02 20.06
CA ALA A 317 34.89 13.89 19.64
C ALA A 317 36.35 14.34 19.45
N ALA A 318 37.27 13.82 20.24
CA ALA A 318 38.68 14.22 20.19
C ALA A 318 39.57 13.21 19.45
N GLY A 319 40.66 13.69 18.87
CA GLY A 319 41.76 12.92 18.35
C GLY A 319 41.37 11.79 17.39
N LYS A 320 41.68 10.55 17.72
CA LYS A 320 41.42 9.37 16.89
C LYS A 320 39.96 9.15 16.56
N THR A 321 39.06 9.55 17.46
CA THR A 321 37.61 9.41 17.22
C THR A 321 37.13 10.40 16.14
N ALA A 322 37.55 11.66 16.20
CA ALA A 322 37.22 12.66 15.17
C ALA A 322 37.75 12.26 13.80
N LYS A 323 39.01 11.77 13.74
CA LYS A 323 39.62 11.26 12.51
C LYS A 323 38.86 10.06 11.93
N SER A 324 38.38 9.15 12.76
CA SER A 324 37.59 7.99 12.31
C SER A 324 36.23 8.40 11.77
N ILE A 325 35.56 9.38 12.40
CA ILE A 325 34.29 9.95 11.91
C ILE A 325 34.52 10.59 10.54
N LEU A 326 35.60 11.36 10.37
CA LEU A 326 35.93 12.03 9.10
C LEU A 326 36.16 11.01 7.97
N VAL A 327 36.96 9.98 8.24
CA VAL A 327 37.19 8.88 7.27
C VAL A 327 35.87 8.19 6.89
N SER A 328 34.99 7.96 7.84
CA SER A 328 33.70 7.33 7.59
C SER A 328 32.80 8.24 6.74
N CYS A 329 32.75 9.55 7.03
CA CYS A 329 32.03 10.52 6.22
C CYS A 329 32.59 10.61 4.79
N GLY A 330 33.91 10.69 4.62
CA GLY A 330 34.55 10.68 3.31
C GLY A 330 34.22 9.41 2.51
N ALA A 331 34.27 8.24 3.15
CA ALA A 331 33.94 6.97 2.51
C ALA A 331 32.49 6.90 2.00
N ARG A 332 31.53 7.50 2.71
CA ARG A 332 30.12 7.58 2.25
C ARG A 332 29.93 8.48 1.03
N LEU A 333 30.75 9.51 0.90
CA LEU A 333 30.71 10.44 -0.24
C LEU A 333 31.67 10.06 -1.37
N ALA A 334 32.40 8.94 -1.26
CA ALA A 334 33.32 8.47 -2.29
C ALA A 334 32.70 8.39 -3.72
N PRO A 335 31.41 8.06 -3.93
CA PRO A 335 30.82 8.14 -5.26
C PRO A 335 30.92 9.55 -5.89
N PHE A 336 30.95 10.62 -5.10
CA PHE A 336 31.07 11.99 -5.60
C PHE A 336 32.51 12.39 -6.02
N ASP A 337 33.50 11.49 -5.88
CA ASP A 337 34.80 11.64 -6.53
C ASP A 337 34.68 11.53 -8.06
N ILE A 338 33.60 10.94 -8.57
CA ILE A 338 33.30 10.84 -9.99
C ILE A 338 32.83 12.21 -10.48
N LYS A 339 33.56 12.78 -11.43
CA LYS A 339 33.29 14.11 -11.96
C LYS A 339 31.87 14.24 -12.54
N GLU A 340 31.46 13.28 -13.33
CA GLU A 340 30.13 13.27 -13.96
C GLU A 340 29.00 13.28 -12.93
N LEU A 341 29.19 12.66 -11.77
CA LEU A 341 28.22 12.67 -10.68
C LEU A 341 28.16 14.04 -10.02
N ARG A 342 29.30 14.67 -9.78
CA ARG A 342 29.33 16.07 -9.28
C ARG A 342 28.65 17.02 -10.26
N ASP A 343 28.92 16.86 -11.55
CA ASP A 343 28.32 17.73 -12.58
C ASP A 343 26.80 17.64 -12.56
N ILE A 344 26.19 16.43 -12.51
CA ILE A 344 24.72 16.30 -12.50
C ILE A 344 24.06 16.70 -11.18
N THR A 345 24.84 16.83 -10.09
CA THR A 345 24.33 17.26 -8.77
C THR A 345 24.68 18.71 -8.44
N SER A 346 25.22 19.48 -9.40
CA SER A 346 25.65 20.86 -9.18
C SER A 346 24.50 21.86 -9.11
N TYR A 347 23.45 21.68 -9.90
CA TYR A 347 22.23 22.50 -9.91
C TYR A 347 21.00 21.63 -10.18
N ASP A 348 19.78 22.19 -10.11
CA ASP A 348 18.55 21.44 -10.24
C ASP A 348 17.76 21.76 -11.51
N GLU A 349 17.29 20.72 -12.19
CA GLU A 349 16.37 20.79 -13.34
C GLU A 349 15.11 19.93 -13.11
N LEU A 350 15.05 19.15 -12.01
CA LEU A 350 13.95 18.23 -11.76
C LEU A 350 12.72 18.93 -11.18
N ALA A 351 12.87 20.04 -10.47
CA ALA A 351 11.79 20.81 -9.87
C ALA A 351 10.74 19.91 -9.19
N LEU A 352 11.18 19.05 -8.25
CA LEU A 352 10.37 17.98 -7.64
C LEU A 352 9.09 18.49 -6.97
N ASP A 353 9.11 19.73 -6.48
CA ASP A 353 7.99 20.41 -5.83
C ASP A 353 6.83 20.71 -6.78
N THR A 354 7.06 20.68 -8.11
CA THR A 354 6.05 21.02 -9.13
C THR A 354 5.30 19.81 -9.70
N LEU A 355 5.64 18.59 -9.27
CA LEU A 355 5.04 17.35 -9.80
C LEU A 355 3.52 17.25 -9.58
N GLY A 356 3.00 17.92 -8.55
CA GLY A 356 1.58 17.96 -8.24
C GLY A 356 0.82 19.14 -8.86
N ASP A 357 1.49 20.07 -9.54
CA ASP A 357 0.90 21.30 -10.07
C ASP A 357 0.41 21.12 -11.50
N LYS A 358 1.16 20.41 -12.31
CA LYS A 358 0.91 20.13 -13.72
C LYS A 358 1.28 18.69 -14.07
N LYS A 359 0.72 18.18 -15.18
CA LYS A 359 1.05 16.83 -15.64
C LYS A 359 2.54 16.72 -15.99
N THR A 360 3.25 16.00 -15.17
CA THR A 360 4.70 15.77 -15.28
C THR A 360 4.98 14.27 -15.28
N ALA A 361 5.95 13.84 -16.08
CA ALA A 361 6.46 12.47 -16.07
C ALA A 361 7.96 12.50 -15.76
N LEU A 362 8.32 12.13 -14.55
CA LEU A 362 9.71 12.01 -14.09
C LEU A 362 10.17 10.56 -14.22
N PHE A 363 11.16 10.34 -15.08
CA PHE A 363 11.81 9.05 -15.26
C PHE A 363 13.10 8.99 -14.45
N LEU A 364 13.19 8.00 -13.59
CA LEU A 364 14.37 7.70 -12.77
C LEU A 364 15.02 6.44 -13.34
N ILE A 365 15.98 6.63 -14.24
CA ILE A 365 16.68 5.54 -14.92
C ILE A 365 17.83 5.09 -14.04
N MET A 366 17.83 3.80 -13.68
CA MET A 366 18.82 3.19 -12.79
C MET A 366 19.27 1.84 -13.31
N SER A 367 20.44 1.38 -12.86
CA SER A 367 20.90 0.03 -13.19
C SER A 367 20.17 -1.04 -12.36
N ASP A 368 19.82 -2.15 -12.99
CA ASP A 368 19.30 -3.35 -12.35
C ASP A 368 20.40 -4.25 -11.78
N THR A 369 21.66 -4.04 -12.19
CA THR A 369 22.82 -4.87 -11.82
C THR A 369 23.85 -4.16 -10.95
N ASP A 370 23.91 -2.83 -11.00
CA ASP A 370 24.88 -2.01 -10.26
C ASP A 370 24.15 -1.01 -9.33
N PRO A 371 24.19 -1.22 -8.01
CA PRO A 371 23.51 -0.36 -7.06
C PRO A 371 24.29 0.91 -6.66
N THR A 372 25.48 1.15 -7.20
CA THR A 372 26.41 2.21 -6.76
C THR A 372 25.76 3.58 -6.65
N PHE A 373 24.89 3.95 -7.59
CA PHE A 373 24.25 5.27 -7.63
C PHE A 373 22.76 5.24 -7.21
N ASN A 374 22.24 4.10 -6.74
CA ASN A 374 20.82 3.97 -6.41
C ASN A 374 20.41 4.82 -5.20
N PHE A 375 21.38 5.23 -4.36
CA PHE A 375 21.14 6.16 -3.26
C PHE A 375 20.56 7.51 -3.75
N LEU A 376 20.93 7.98 -4.95
CA LEU A 376 20.35 9.20 -5.55
C LEU A 376 18.85 9.04 -5.80
N ILE A 377 18.42 7.89 -6.29
CA ILE A 377 17.00 7.60 -6.53
C ILE A 377 16.23 7.61 -5.21
N SER A 378 16.81 7.04 -4.15
CA SER A 378 16.22 7.11 -2.81
C SER A 378 16.13 8.53 -2.27
N LEU A 379 17.14 9.37 -2.52
CA LEU A 379 17.10 10.80 -2.16
C LEU A 379 15.95 11.53 -2.88
N VAL A 380 15.82 11.31 -4.20
CA VAL A 380 14.71 11.89 -4.99
C VAL A 380 13.36 11.51 -4.39
N TYR A 381 13.11 10.23 -4.13
CA TYR A 381 11.84 9.79 -3.53
C TYR A 381 11.61 10.41 -2.15
N THR A 382 12.65 10.44 -1.32
CA THR A 382 12.56 11.00 0.03
C THR A 382 12.20 12.49 0.00
N GLN A 383 12.88 13.28 -0.81
CA GLN A 383 12.62 14.72 -0.95
C GLN A 383 11.27 14.97 -1.61
N MET A 384 10.97 14.28 -2.71
CA MET A 384 9.72 14.40 -3.42
C MET A 384 8.51 14.16 -2.51
N PHE A 385 8.47 13.04 -1.75
CA PHE A 385 7.36 12.77 -0.87
C PHE A 385 7.18 13.84 0.21
N ASN A 386 8.28 14.34 0.79
CA ASN A 386 8.24 15.41 1.78
C ASN A 386 7.69 16.71 1.17
N LEU A 387 8.26 17.14 0.05
CA LEU A 387 7.85 18.38 -0.65
C LEU A 387 6.39 18.34 -1.08
N LEU A 388 5.96 17.24 -1.69
CA LEU A 388 4.58 17.11 -2.16
C LEU A 388 3.57 17.04 -0.99
N CYS A 389 3.94 16.40 0.13
CA CYS A 389 3.08 16.38 1.30
C CYS A 389 2.96 17.77 1.94
N GLU A 390 4.08 18.48 2.13
CA GLU A 390 4.11 19.84 2.66
C GLU A 390 3.32 20.80 1.75
N LYS A 391 3.58 20.76 0.44
CA LYS A 391 2.86 21.59 -0.53
C LYS A 391 1.37 21.30 -0.59
N ALA A 392 0.98 20.02 -0.50
CA ALA A 392 -0.43 19.65 -0.43
C ALA A 392 -1.11 20.25 0.81
N ASP A 393 -0.46 20.19 1.96
CA ASP A 393 -1.01 20.66 3.24
C ASP A 393 -1.01 22.19 3.32
N ASP A 394 0.10 22.84 3.02
CA ASP A 394 0.32 24.27 3.27
C ASP A 394 -0.20 25.16 2.14
N VAL A 395 -0.10 24.71 0.88
CA VAL A 395 -0.48 25.52 -0.30
C VAL A 395 -1.88 25.16 -0.81
N TYR A 396 -2.20 23.86 -0.86
CA TYR A 396 -3.43 23.38 -1.51
C TYR A 396 -4.51 22.90 -0.54
N GLY A 397 -4.39 23.17 0.75
CA GLY A 397 -5.41 22.81 1.75
C GLY A 397 -5.65 21.30 1.88
N GLY A 398 -4.59 20.51 1.75
CA GLY A 398 -4.55 19.07 1.98
C GLY A 398 -4.60 18.19 0.73
N ARG A 399 -4.59 18.77 -0.51
CA ARG A 399 -4.67 17.99 -1.75
C ARG A 399 -3.93 18.64 -2.91
N LEU A 400 -3.13 17.87 -3.62
CA LEU A 400 -2.53 18.32 -4.86
C LEU A 400 -3.58 18.46 -5.97
N PRO A 401 -3.44 19.47 -6.87
CA PRO A 401 -4.31 19.66 -8.03
C PRO A 401 -4.27 18.48 -9.01
N VAL A 402 -3.10 17.89 -9.21
CA VAL A 402 -2.88 16.74 -10.07
C VAL A 402 -2.44 15.56 -9.22
N HIS A 403 -3.09 14.41 -9.40
CA HIS A 403 -2.69 13.18 -8.71
C HIS A 403 -1.28 12.77 -9.13
N VAL A 404 -0.42 12.46 -8.16
CA VAL A 404 0.95 11.99 -8.41
C VAL A 404 1.02 10.50 -8.15
N ARG A 405 1.36 9.72 -9.19
CA ARG A 405 1.44 8.27 -9.14
C ARG A 405 2.89 7.81 -9.30
N CYS A 406 3.44 7.22 -8.24
CA CYS A 406 4.78 6.64 -8.28
C CYS A 406 4.69 5.18 -8.75
N LEU A 407 5.29 4.87 -9.90
CA LEU A 407 5.41 3.52 -10.46
C LEU A 407 6.85 3.05 -10.22
N ILE A 408 7.05 2.37 -9.09
CA ILE A 408 8.39 2.02 -8.60
C ILE A 408 8.71 0.59 -9.06
N ASP A 409 9.27 0.46 -10.28
CA ASP A 409 9.74 -0.83 -10.79
C ASP A 409 11.04 -1.22 -10.10
N GLU A 410 11.21 -2.51 -9.84
CA GLU A 410 12.33 -3.08 -9.06
C GLU A 410 12.58 -2.32 -7.74
N CYS A 411 11.51 -2.07 -6.98
CA CYS A 411 11.50 -1.26 -5.75
C CYS A 411 12.59 -1.68 -4.74
N ALA A 412 13.00 -2.93 -4.75
CA ALA A 412 14.08 -3.42 -3.89
C ALA A 412 15.47 -2.85 -4.25
N ASN A 413 15.66 -2.39 -5.48
CA ASN A 413 16.98 -1.93 -5.94
C ASN A 413 17.23 -0.45 -5.63
N ILE A 414 16.19 0.35 -5.35
CA ILE A 414 16.34 1.80 -5.11
C ILE A 414 16.91 2.15 -3.73
N GLY A 415 17.14 1.15 -2.86
CA GLY A 415 17.51 1.37 -1.48
C GLY A 415 16.33 1.66 -0.55
N GLN A 416 16.63 2.18 0.63
CA GLN A 416 15.62 2.48 1.64
C GLN A 416 15.08 3.90 1.49
N ILE A 417 13.76 4.04 1.29
CA ILE A 417 13.06 5.32 1.46
C ILE A 417 12.71 5.44 2.95
N PRO A 418 13.33 6.37 3.70
CA PRO A 418 13.06 6.50 5.13
C PRO A 418 11.58 6.75 5.43
N ASN A 419 11.04 6.06 6.43
CA ASN A 419 9.63 6.15 6.87
C ASN A 419 8.58 5.81 5.79
N LEU A 420 8.91 5.00 4.80
CA LEU A 420 7.97 4.61 3.73
C LEU A 420 6.68 4.01 4.30
N GLU A 421 6.75 3.24 5.40
CA GLU A 421 5.60 2.64 6.09
C GLU A 421 4.59 3.69 6.57
N LYS A 422 5.06 4.87 6.99
CA LYS A 422 4.21 6.00 7.40
C LYS A 422 3.69 6.77 6.19
N LEU A 423 4.54 6.95 5.18
CA LEU A 423 4.17 7.64 3.94
C LEU A 423 3.01 6.94 3.24
N VAL A 424 3.11 5.65 2.96
CA VAL A 424 2.04 4.89 2.25
C VAL A 424 0.72 4.87 3.01
N ALA A 425 0.74 5.06 4.34
CA ALA A 425 -0.48 5.18 5.14
C ALA A 425 -1.17 6.54 4.99
N THR A 426 -0.42 7.61 4.68
CA THR A 426 -0.90 9.00 4.76
C THR A 426 -1.05 9.72 3.42
N ILE A 427 -0.26 9.35 2.40
CA ILE A 427 -0.20 10.05 1.10
C ILE A 427 -1.52 10.05 0.31
N ARG A 428 -2.39 9.08 0.56
CA ARG A 428 -3.71 8.97 -0.10
C ARG A 428 -4.52 10.27 -0.01
N SER A 429 -4.58 10.91 1.15
CA SER A 429 -5.36 12.13 1.37
C SER A 429 -4.87 13.30 0.53
N ARG A 430 -3.59 13.28 0.14
CA ARG A 430 -2.87 14.33 -0.60
C ARG A 430 -2.83 14.12 -2.11
N GLU A 431 -3.59 13.15 -2.63
CA GLU A 431 -3.60 12.74 -4.05
C GLU A 431 -2.23 12.20 -4.52
N ILE A 432 -1.56 11.44 -3.66
CA ILE A 432 -0.33 10.73 -3.99
C ILE A 432 -0.57 9.23 -3.82
N SER A 433 -0.01 8.41 -4.71
CA SER A 433 -0.06 6.95 -4.61
C SER A 433 1.26 6.29 -5.01
N ALA A 434 1.58 5.17 -4.37
CA ALA A 434 2.78 4.38 -4.64
C ALA A 434 2.39 2.98 -5.14
N CYS A 435 2.98 2.59 -6.27
CA CYS A 435 2.92 1.23 -6.80
C CYS A 435 4.29 0.60 -6.62
N LEU A 436 4.39 -0.35 -5.70
CA LEU A 436 5.61 -1.07 -5.43
C LEU A 436 5.63 -2.35 -6.26
N ILE A 437 6.58 -2.46 -7.18
CA ILE A 437 6.72 -3.60 -8.08
C ILE A 437 7.95 -4.39 -7.64
N LEU A 438 7.77 -5.68 -7.32
CA LEU A 438 8.77 -6.56 -6.72
C LEU A 438 8.81 -7.90 -7.43
N GLN A 439 9.93 -8.59 -7.31
CA GLN A 439 10.03 -9.99 -7.74
C GLN A 439 9.47 -10.95 -6.69
N ALA A 440 9.65 -10.61 -5.41
CA ALA A 440 9.16 -11.38 -4.27
C ALA A 440 8.93 -10.47 -3.04
N LYS A 441 8.01 -10.85 -2.16
CA LYS A 441 7.77 -10.12 -0.90
C LYS A 441 8.97 -10.13 0.05
N SER A 442 9.80 -11.17 -0.01
CA SER A 442 11.03 -11.28 0.78
C SER A 442 12.01 -10.14 0.52
N GLN A 443 12.04 -9.57 -0.69
CA GLN A 443 12.87 -8.42 -1.01
C GLN A 443 12.49 -7.19 -0.17
N LEU A 444 11.20 -6.95 0.04
CA LEU A 444 10.74 -5.84 0.88
C LEU A 444 11.14 -6.05 2.36
N LYS A 445 11.05 -7.31 2.84
CA LYS A 445 11.49 -7.67 4.21
C LYS A 445 12.99 -7.49 4.42
N ALA A 446 13.81 -7.73 3.42
CA ALA A 446 15.26 -7.53 3.50
C ALA A 446 15.62 -6.06 3.77
N ILE A 447 14.89 -5.10 3.16
CA ILE A 447 15.15 -3.65 3.27
C ILE A 447 14.46 -3.05 4.50
N TYR A 448 13.16 -3.32 4.67
CA TYR A 448 12.33 -2.65 5.68
C TYR A 448 12.10 -3.47 6.95
N LYS A 449 12.62 -4.71 7.02
CA LYS A 449 12.51 -5.62 8.18
C LYS A 449 11.04 -5.72 8.64
N ASP A 450 10.76 -5.46 9.90
CA ASP A 450 9.42 -5.55 10.48
C ASP A 450 8.43 -4.53 9.90
N ASN A 451 8.91 -3.40 9.37
CA ASN A 451 8.07 -2.39 8.73
C ASN A 451 7.50 -2.86 7.37
N ALA A 452 8.07 -3.90 6.76
CA ALA A 452 7.59 -4.45 5.49
C ALA A 452 6.11 -4.87 5.55
N ASP A 453 5.69 -5.53 6.64
CA ASP A 453 4.30 -5.96 6.82
C ASP A 453 3.34 -4.78 6.95
N THR A 454 3.79 -3.67 7.56
CA THR A 454 3.03 -2.41 7.63
C THR A 454 2.88 -1.78 6.24
N ILE A 455 3.94 -1.79 5.43
CA ILE A 455 3.90 -1.29 4.04
C ILE A 455 2.89 -2.11 3.23
N VAL A 456 3.00 -3.45 3.25
CA VAL A 456 2.08 -4.35 2.54
C VAL A 456 0.63 -4.16 3.01
N GLY A 457 0.40 -4.00 4.31
CA GLY A 457 -0.93 -3.76 4.90
C GLY A 457 -1.59 -2.45 4.45
N ASN A 458 -0.80 -1.47 3.98
CA ASN A 458 -1.29 -0.21 3.44
C ASN A 458 -1.45 -0.21 1.90
N MET A 459 -1.25 -1.36 1.24
CA MET A 459 -1.54 -1.56 -0.18
C MET A 459 -2.95 -2.14 -0.33
N ASP A 460 -3.94 -1.31 -0.67
CA ASP A 460 -5.32 -1.77 -0.83
C ASP A 460 -5.49 -2.78 -1.98
N SER A 461 -4.60 -2.74 -2.97
CA SER A 461 -4.55 -3.68 -4.08
C SER A 461 -3.23 -4.46 -4.06
N GLN A 462 -3.31 -5.79 -4.11
CA GLN A 462 -2.16 -6.67 -4.26
C GLN A 462 -2.38 -7.53 -5.50
N LEU A 463 -1.44 -7.45 -6.43
CA LEU A 463 -1.48 -8.16 -7.72
C LEU A 463 -0.31 -9.15 -7.81
N PHE A 464 -0.62 -10.43 -7.96
CA PHE A 464 0.35 -11.49 -8.19
C PHE A 464 0.33 -11.91 -9.66
N LEU A 465 1.46 -11.77 -10.34
CA LEU A 465 1.63 -12.06 -11.77
C LEU A 465 2.34 -13.39 -12.05
N GLY A 466 2.48 -14.23 -11.03
CA GLY A 466 3.21 -15.49 -11.12
C GLY A 466 4.62 -15.42 -10.55
N GLY A 467 5.13 -16.54 -10.11
CA GLY A 467 6.44 -16.69 -9.49
C GLY A 467 6.49 -17.93 -8.61
N THR A 468 7.68 -18.32 -8.18
CA THR A 468 7.93 -19.57 -7.44
C THR A 468 8.55 -19.35 -6.06
N GLU A 469 8.63 -18.09 -5.59
CA GLU A 469 9.22 -17.79 -4.28
C GLU A 469 8.31 -18.31 -3.15
N PRO A 470 8.82 -19.24 -2.30
CA PRO A 470 7.98 -20.01 -1.39
C PRO A 470 7.25 -19.16 -0.33
N THR A 471 7.86 -18.07 0.15
CA THR A 471 7.25 -17.20 1.17
C THR A 471 6.05 -16.45 0.57
N THR A 472 6.21 -15.89 -0.63
CA THR A 472 5.14 -15.22 -1.35
C THR A 472 3.95 -16.17 -1.63
N LEU A 473 4.26 -17.40 -2.09
CA LEU A 473 3.21 -18.39 -2.38
C LEU A 473 2.45 -18.81 -1.13
N LYS A 474 3.13 -19.04 -0.02
CA LYS A 474 2.50 -19.37 1.27
C LYS A 474 1.61 -18.24 1.78
N ASP A 475 2.10 -17.01 1.75
CA ASP A 475 1.33 -15.84 2.16
C ASP A 475 0.06 -15.70 1.29
N LEU A 476 0.21 -15.86 -0.03
CA LEU A 476 -0.91 -15.77 -0.96
C LEU A 476 -1.95 -16.87 -0.72
N ASN A 477 -1.52 -18.13 -0.56
CA ASN A 477 -2.40 -19.25 -0.22
C ASN A 477 -3.20 -18.98 1.06
N GLN A 478 -2.53 -18.51 2.12
CA GLN A 478 -3.20 -18.16 3.38
C GLN A 478 -4.24 -17.05 3.22
N MET A 479 -3.94 -16.04 2.40
CA MET A 479 -4.84 -14.92 2.14
C MET A 479 -6.04 -15.31 1.27
N LEU A 480 -5.88 -16.24 0.33
CA LEU A 480 -6.98 -16.80 -0.47
C LEU A 480 -7.98 -17.58 0.38
N GLY A 481 -7.48 -18.30 1.39
CA GLY A 481 -8.30 -19.04 2.34
C GLY A 481 -8.83 -20.35 1.79
N LYS A 482 -9.86 -20.90 2.50
CA LYS A 482 -10.46 -22.20 2.19
C LYS A 482 -11.92 -22.07 1.82
N GLU A 483 -12.36 -22.92 0.90
CA GLU A 483 -13.77 -23.18 0.61
C GLU A 483 -14.22 -24.50 1.23
N THR A 484 -15.52 -24.68 1.37
CA THR A 484 -16.11 -25.95 1.83
C THR A 484 -16.52 -26.75 0.63
N ILE A 485 -15.95 -27.95 0.47
CA ILE A 485 -16.29 -28.89 -0.60
C ILE A 485 -16.96 -30.13 -0.01
N ASP A 486 -17.80 -30.74 -0.84
CA ASP A 486 -18.45 -32.01 -0.52
C ASP A 486 -17.59 -33.19 -1.01
N MET A 487 -17.27 -34.11 -0.12
CA MET A 487 -16.52 -35.33 -0.44
C MET A 487 -17.36 -36.56 -0.19
N TYR A 488 -17.28 -37.51 -1.11
CA TYR A 488 -17.84 -38.83 -0.96
C TYR A 488 -16.72 -39.86 -0.76
N ASN A 489 -16.73 -40.52 0.40
CA ASN A 489 -15.87 -41.67 0.64
C ASN A 489 -16.65 -42.94 0.36
N THR A 490 -16.20 -43.76 -0.57
CA THR A 490 -16.77 -45.08 -0.86
C THR A 490 -15.94 -46.16 -0.18
N GLY A 491 -16.58 -46.97 0.66
CA GLY A 491 -15.98 -48.16 1.25
C GLY A 491 -16.57 -49.40 0.61
N GLU A 492 -15.74 -50.23 -0.02
CA GLU A 492 -16.14 -51.54 -0.52
C GLU A 492 -15.52 -52.63 0.35
N SER A 493 -16.35 -53.46 0.98
CA SER A 493 -15.88 -54.63 1.72
C SER A 493 -16.07 -55.87 0.85
N ARG A 494 -14.96 -56.54 0.52
CA ARG A 494 -14.92 -57.77 -0.27
C ARG A 494 -14.78 -58.99 0.64
N GLY A 495 -15.84 -59.35 1.37
CA GLY A 495 -15.90 -60.54 2.20
C GLY A 495 -17.09 -61.43 1.80
N ASN A 496 -17.37 -62.49 2.58
CA ASN A 496 -18.53 -63.38 2.34
C ASN A 496 -19.89 -62.64 2.30
N ASN A 497 -19.95 -61.42 2.83
CA ASN A 497 -21.07 -60.48 2.66
C ASN A 497 -20.51 -59.15 2.13
N PRO A 498 -20.46 -58.93 0.80
CA PRO A 498 -19.99 -57.69 0.22
C PRO A 498 -20.93 -56.55 0.64
N SER A 499 -20.36 -55.49 1.19
CA SER A 499 -21.11 -54.26 1.53
C SER A 499 -20.46 -53.07 0.87
N TYR A 500 -21.29 -52.18 0.32
CA TYR A 500 -20.92 -50.92 -0.22
C TYR A 500 -21.42 -49.82 0.70
N SER A 501 -20.52 -48.96 1.20
CA SER A 501 -20.89 -47.80 2.00
C SER A 501 -20.44 -46.52 1.30
N MET A 502 -21.33 -45.55 1.21
CA MET A 502 -21.05 -44.20 0.73
C MET A 502 -21.22 -43.24 1.91
N ASN A 503 -20.12 -42.64 2.34
CA ASN A 503 -20.13 -41.63 3.38
C ASN A 503 -19.97 -40.25 2.76
N TYR A 504 -20.96 -39.38 3.00
CA TYR A 504 -20.90 -37.96 2.67
C TYR A 504 -20.18 -37.19 3.76
N GLN A 505 -19.13 -36.48 3.41
CA GLN A 505 -18.35 -35.67 4.32
C GLN A 505 -18.05 -34.32 3.70
N LYS A 506 -18.10 -33.25 4.49
CA LYS A 506 -17.61 -31.93 4.10
C LYS A 506 -16.20 -31.74 4.60
N THR A 507 -15.37 -31.10 3.78
CA THR A 507 -13.98 -30.74 4.13
C THR A 507 -13.64 -29.34 3.64
N GLY A 508 -12.59 -28.76 4.23
CA GLY A 508 -12.05 -27.49 3.76
C GLY A 508 -11.00 -27.75 2.66
N HIS A 509 -11.20 -27.13 1.51
CA HIS A 509 -10.25 -27.15 0.41
C HIS A 509 -9.66 -25.75 0.22
N GLU A 510 -8.36 -25.63 0.00
CA GLU A 510 -7.71 -24.36 -0.32
C GLU A 510 -8.21 -23.87 -1.67
N LEU A 511 -8.48 -22.56 -1.80
CA LEU A 511 -8.99 -22.00 -3.06
C LEU A 511 -7.97 -22.18 -4.20
N LEU A 512 -6.68 -22.08 -3.88
CA LEU A 512 -5.53 -22.58 -4.65
C LEU A 512 -4.45 -23.02 -3.65
N SER A 513 -3.93 -24.20 -3.83
CA SER A 513 -2.81 -24.71 -3.05
C SER A 513 -1.47 -24.05 -3.48
N VAL A 514 -0.44 -24.21 -2.66
CA VAL A 514 0.89 -23.62 -2.94
C VAL A 514 1.50 -24.19 -4.23
N ASP A 515 1.29 -25.46 -4.51
CA ASP A 515 1.75 -26.13 -5.72
C ASP A 515 1.00 -25.68 -6.97
N GLU A 516 -0.33 -25.50 -6.89
CA GLU A 516 -1.13 -24.91 -7.98
C GLU A 516 -0.73 -23.47 -8.27
N LEU A 517 -0.44 -22.68 -7.24
CA LEU A 517 0.06 -21.31 -7.40
C LEU A 517 1.42 -21.28 -8.11
N ALA A 518 2.30 -22.26 -7.85
CA ALA A 518 3.63 -22.34 -8.46
C ALA A 518 3.58 -22.66 -9.96
N VAL A 519 2.53 -23.36 -10.42
CA VAL A 519 2.32 -23.76 -11.83
C VAL A 519 1.21 -22.96 -12.51
N MET A 520 0.79 -21.84 -11.91
CA MET A 520 -0.27 -20.99 -12.45
C MET A 520 0.07 -20.56 -13.89
N ASP A 521 -0.94 -20.61 -14.76
CA ASP A 521 -0.80 -20.21 -16.16
C ASP A 521 -0.19 -18.80 -16.31
N GLY A 522 0.77 -18.67 -17.19
CA GLY A 522 1.51 -17.43 -17.44
C GLY A 522 0.65 -16.23 -17.90
N GLU A 523 -0.54 -16.48 -18.46
CA GLU A 523 -1.50 -15.45 -18.85
C GLU A 523 -2.45 -15.04 -17.71
N LYS A 524 -2.46 -15.79 -16.58
CA LYS A 524 -3.31 -15.52 -15.42
C LYS A 524 -2.59 -14.68 -14.36
N CYS A 525 -3.39 -13.99 -13.56
CA CYS A 525 -2.94 -13.25 -12.39
C CYS A 525 -3.99 -13.34 -11.27
N ILE A 526 -3.53 -13.10 -10.05
CA ILE A 526 -4.41 -13.06 -8.87
C ILE A 526 -4.42 -11.64 -8.33
N LEU A 527 -5.62 -11.07 -8.24
CA LEU A 527 -5.85 -9.76 -7.64
C LEU A 527 -6.54 -9.91 -6.29
N GLN A 528 -5.99 -9.25 -5.30
CA GLN A 528 -6.63 -9.03 -4.01
C GLN A 528 -6.90 -7.54 -3.82
N LEU A 529 -8.15 -7.18 -3.56
CA LEU A 529 -8.57 -5.83 -3.23
C LEU A 529 -9.16 -5.83 -1.81
N ARG A 530 -8.74 -4.90 -0.98
CA ARG A 530 -9.18 -4.80 0.41
C ARG A 530 -10.71 -4.78 0.52
N GLY A 531 -11.26 -5.75 1.26
CA GLY A 531 -12.70 -5.88 1.50
C GLY A 531 -13.50 -6.45 0.33
N VAL A 532 -12.84 -7.03 -0.67
CA VAL A 532 -13.45 -7.71 -1.81
C VAL A 532 -12.92 -9.14 -1.90
N ARG A 533 -13.66 -10.05 -2.53
CA ARG A 533 -13.18 -11.40 -2.80
C ARG A 533 -12.01 -11.37 -3.78
N PRO A 534 -11.03 -12.29 -3.67
CA PRO A 534 -9.92 -12.37 -4.60
C PRO A 534 -10.40 -12.72 -6.02
N PHE A 535 -9.68 -12.25 -7.03
CA PHE A 535 -9.97 -12.53 -8.44
C PHE A 535 -8.84 -13.35 -9.05
N LEU A 536 -9.19 -14.37 -9.80
CA LEU A 536 -8.31 -15.08 -10.73
C LEU A 536 -8.67 -14.63 -12.15
N SER A 537 -7.86 -13.78 -12.73
CA SER A 537 -8.19 -13.07 -13.98
C SER A 537 -7.07 -13.17 -14.99
N ASP A 538 -7.36 -12.82 -16.22
CA ASP A 538 -6.34 -12.68 -17.26
C ASP A 538 -5.50 -11.41 -17.00
N LYS A 539 -4.22 -11.45 -17.33
CA LYS A 539 -3.37 -10.27 -17.35
C LYS A 539 -3.87 -9.28 -18.39
N TYR A 540 -3.67 -7.99 -18.17
CA TYR A 540 -4.11 -6.98 -19.12
C TYR A 540 -3.28 -7.05 -20.41
N ASP A 541 -3.95 -7.19 -21.53
CA ASP A 541 -3.30 -7.16 -22.85
C ASP A 541 -3.02 -5.71 -23.27
N LEU A 542 -1.74 -5.32 -23.23
CA LEU A 542 -1.29 -3.98 -23.58
C LEU A 542 -1.73 -3.55 -24.99
N THR A 543 -1.83 -4.49 -25.94
CA THR A 543 -2.20 -4.19 -27.32
C THR A 543 -3.65 -3.71 -27.47
N LYS A 544 -4.51 -3.99 -26.48
CA LYS A 544 -5.89 -3.52 -26.42
C LYS A 544 -6.03 -2.11 -25.84
N HIS A 545 -4.94 -1.53 -25.31
CA HIS A 545 -5.00 -0.19 -24.77
C HIS A 545 -5.21 0.86 -25.88
N PRO A 546 -6.14 1.83 -25.73
CA PRO A 546 -6.42 2.82 -26.78
C PRO A 546 -5.16 3.56 -27.26
N ASN A 547 -4.25 3.89 -26.35
CA ASN A 547 -3.05 4.66 -26.62
C ASN A 547 -1.83 3.78 -27.02
N TYR A 548 -1.99 2.45 -27.16
CA TYR A 548 -0.89 1.56 -27.54
C TYR A 548 -0.24 1.93 -28.88
N LYS A 549 -1.04 2.43 -29.83
CA LYS A 549 -0.58 2.83 -31.17
C LYS A 549 0.42 4.00 -31.14
N GLU A 550 0.49 4.74 -30.05
CA GLU A 550 1.40 5.87 -29.87
C GLU A 550 2.75 5.46 -29.26
N THR A 551 2.92 4.21 -28.89
CA THR A 551 4.16 3.68 -28.31
C THR A 551 5.15 3.26 -29.40
N SER A 552 6.45 3.17 -29.05
CA SER A 552 7.47 2.65 -29.95
C SER A 552 7.37 1.14 -30.17
N ASP A 553 6.69 0.41 -29.30
CA ASP A 553 6.39 -1.02 -29.46
C ASP A 553 5.45 -1.26 -30.65
N TYR A 554 4.56 -0.32 -30.92
CA TYR A 554 3.68 -0.38 -32.08
C TYR A 554 4.35 0.15 -33.35
N ASP A 555 5.01 1.32 -33.28
CA ASP A 555 5.73 1.95 -34.40
C ASP A 555 7.05 2.55 -33.93
N LYS A 556 8.15 2.06 -34.47
CA LYS A 556 9.52 2.55 -34.15
C LYS A 556 9.71 4.04 -34.37
N LYS A 557 8.87 4.70 -35.18
CA LYS A 557 8.86 6.16 -35.34
C LYS A 557 8.51 6.90 -34.03
N ASN A 558 7.87 6.21 -33.10
CA ASN A 558 7.51 6.73 -31.77
C ASN A 558 8.63 6.54 -30.74
N LEU A 559 9.78 6.01 -31.14
CA LEU A 559 10.93 5.90 -30.26
C LEU A 559 11.34 7.27 -29.72
N PHE A 560 11.53 7.35 -28.41
CA PHE A 560 11.98 8.56 -27.75
C PHE A 560 13.50 8.60 -27.66
N ASP A 561 14.10 9.66 -28.15
CA ASP A 561 15.56 9.89 -28.07
C ASP A 561 15.86 10.75 -26.85
N VAL A 562 16.24 10.07 -25.75
CA VAL A 562 16.54 10.73 -24.46
C VAL A 562 17.71 11.70 -24.59
N GLU A 563 18.77 11.33 -25.31
CA GLU A 563 19.97 12.16 -25.45
C GLU A 563 19.67 13.46 -26.20
N LYS A 564 18.95 13.34 -27.31
CA LYS A 564 18.50 14.50 -28.07
C LYS A 564 17.54 15.39 -27.29
N TYR A 565 16.73 14.79 -26.43
CA TYR A 565 15.75 15.52 -25.60
C TYR A 565 16.44 16.29 -24.49
N VAL A 566 17.30 15.65 -23.71
CA VAL A 566 18.02 16.27 -22.59
C VAL A 566 18.99 17.35 -23.09
N ASN A 567 19.70 17.07 -24.19
CA ASN A 567 20.63 18.02 -24.81
C ASN A 567 19.94 19.06 -25.71
N ARG A 568 18.64 19.26 -25.54
CA ARG A 568 17.80 20.23 -26.25
C ARG A 568 18.18 21.69 -26.01
N ARG A 569 19.21 21.95 -25.22
CA ARG A 569 19.68 23.32 -24.94
C ARG A 569 19.74 24.13 -26.21
N LEU A 570 19.04 25.24 -26.17
CA LEU A 570 18.98 26.31 -27.17
C LEU A 570 20.20 26.27 -28.09
N LYS A 571 20.01 25.75 -29.29
CA LYS A 571 20.88 26.13 -30.39
C LYS A 571 20.53 27.59 -30.67
N LEU A 572 21.13 28.50 -29.91
CA LEU A 572 21.15 29.90 -30.24
C LEU A 572 21.72 29.95 -31.64
N LYS A 573 20.96 30.47 -32.59
CA LYS A 573 21.53 30.79 -33.91
C LYS A 573 22.55 31.90 -33.69
N PRO A 574 23.64 31.92 -34.47
CA PRO A 574 24.66 32.96 -34.34
C PRO A 574 24.12 34.40 -34.40
N ASP A 575 22.93 34.60 -34.98
CA ASP A 575 22.28 35.90 -35.21
C ASP A 575 21.11 36.16 -34.23
N ASP A 576 20.86 35.31 -33.22
CA ASP A 576 19.82 35.58 -32.24
C ASP A 576 20.33 36.61 -31.21
N GLU A 577 19.71 37.80 -31.17
CA GLU A 577 19.87 38.75 -30.07
C GLU A 577 19.20 38.19 -28.81
N TYR A 578 19.95 38.08 -27.72
CA TYR A 578 19.43 37.65 -26.42
C TYR A 578 19.91 38.58 -25.32
N ASP A 579 18.99 38.97 -24.46
CA ASP A 579 19.31 39.69 -23.25
C ASP A 579 19.82 38.71 -22.18
N VAL A 580 21.03 38.93 -21.69
CA VAL A 580 21.54 38.25 -20.51
C VAL A 580 20.91 38.93 -19.30
N ILE A 581 19.85 38.33 -18.75
CA ILE A 581 19.30 38.75 -17.46
C ILE A 581 20.18 38.12 -16.39
N ASP A 582 21.04 38.94 -15.82
CA ASP A 582 21.81 38.58 -14.63
C ASP A 582 20.81 38.50 -13.43
N MET A 583 20.39 37.32 -13.08
CA MET A 583 19.58 37.08 -11.88
C MET A 583 20.52 36.97 -10.67
N ARG A 584 21.04 38.11 -10.23
CA ARG A 584 21.74 38.24 -8.95
C ARG A 584 20.76 38.32 -7.81
#